data_5e7ec74acc0452df00f1a8e8773ef7e3
#
_entry.id   5e7ec74acc0452df00f1a8e8773ef7e3
#
_cell.length_a   1.000
_cell.length_b   1.000
_cell.length_c   1.000
_cell.angle_alpha   90.00
_cell.angle_beta   90.00
_cell.angle_gamma   90.00
#
_symmetry.space_group_name_H-M   'P 1'
#
loop_
_entity.id
_entity.type
_entity.pdbx_description
1 polymer ?
#
loop_
_entity_poly.entity_id
_entity_poly.type
_entity_poly.pdbx_seq_one_letter_code
_entity_poly.pdbx_strand_id
1 'polypeptide(L)'
;MLFVVFILVATSMFAQQDGYANAERCLERRGLEYGGVAGIYLPDKSTAGFYSGKPGNENNVEYVFKNQYWYNEIYQLLRAYDTVIIREYPDNMKYNPAFSFGLFAKFDLNCHTGIFLQFYYAKLKAADAITIEVDPPIDYLAEPDIRICPIIGTEERNMVDLGFTHAFGINPIARFVLTGGIQMNNSLVKEHILRIERKNYNLVNVYGKNSYIPGGTQQAYEIRQGGIGFGIFAGAGVRLEFSNTIAIEPGLNVYYKHSAIDPSAGFTPDLNFYVKLCFRDLLSFNE
;
A
#
# COMPACT_ATOMS: atom_id res chain seq x y z
N MET A 1 12.40 -18.43 13.56
CA MET A 1 12.41 -19.70 14.33
C MET A 1 11.80 -19.55 15.73
N LEU A 2 11.98 -18.44 16.43
CA LEU A 2 11.37 -18.24 17.79
C LEU A 2 9.84 -18.11 17.76
N PHE A 3 9.23 -17.55 16.72
CA PHE A 3 7.80 -17.34 16.60
C PHE A 3 6.99 -18.64 16.40
N VAL A 4 7.59 -19.64 15.74
CA VAL A 4 6.97 -20.96 15.50
C VAL A 4 6.94 -21.80 16.79
N VAL A 5 7.95 -21.65 17.64
CA VAL A 5 8.04 -22.36 18.94
C VAL A 5 6.99 -21.83 19.92
N PHE A 6 6.67 -20.53 19.89
CA PHE A 6 5.63 -19.93 20.75
C PHE A 6 4.22 -20.41 20.41
N ILE A 7 3.94 -20.65 19.11
CA ILE A 7 2.64 -21.18 18.64
C ILE A 7 2.47 -22.65 19.04
N LEU A 8 3.52 -23.47 18.98
CA LEU A 8 3.47 -24.90 19.34
C LEU A 8 3.34 -25.14 20.84
N VAL A 9 3.90 -24.27 21.68
CA VAL A 9 3.75 -24.38 23.15
C VAL A 9 2.37 -23.93 23.61
N ALA A 10 1.75 -22.96 22.94
CA ALA A 10 0.40 -22.51 23.25
C ALA A 10 -0.67 -23.58 22.92
N THR A 11 -0.47 -24.40 21.89
CA THR A 11 -1.44 -25.42 21.47
C THR A 11 -1.46 -26.66 22.37
N SER A 12 -0.40 -26.97 23.09
CA SER A 12 -0.30 -28.15 23.94
C SER A 12 -0.92 -27.97 25.36
N MET A 13 -1.17 -26.73 25.80
CA MET A 13 -1.72 -26.46 27.14
C MET A 13 -3.25 -26.46 27.24
N PHE A 14 -3.99 -26.54 26.12
CA PHE A 14 -5.42 -26.24 26.10
C PHE A 14 -6.35 -27.38 25.63
N ALA A 15 -5.91 -28.61 25.65
CA ALA A 15 -6.68 -29.75 25.12
C ALA A 15 -7.56 -30.49 26.16
N GLN A 16 -8.07 -29.83 27.17
CA GLN A 16 -9.07 -30.47 28.08
C GLN A 16 -9.88 -29.41 28.82
N GLN A 17 -11.15 -29.17 28.43
CA GLN A 17 -12.33 -29.08 29.34
C GLN A 17 -13.57 -28.52 28.61
N ASP A 18 -14.71 -29.25 28.78
CA ASP A 18 -16.09 -28.80 28.77
C ASP A 18 -16.81 -28.49 27.45
N GLY A 19 -17.33 -29.53 26.79
CA GLY A 19 -18.15 -29.44 25.58
C GLY A 19 -19.59 -28.91 25.75
N TYR A 20 -20.16 -28.87 26.95
CA TYR A 20 -21.57 -28.53 27.20
C TYR A 20 -21.81 -27.07 27.62
N ALA A 21 -20.95 -26.50 28.46
CA ALA A 21 -21.06 -25.09 28.87
C ALA A 21 -20.75 -24.10 27.73
N ASN A 22 -20.17 -24.56 26.61
CA ASN A 22 -19.79 -23.73 25.50
C ASN A 22 -20.94 -23.46 24.51
N ALA A 23 -21.96 -24.31 24.43
CA ALA A 23 -23.08 -24.14 23.49
C ALA A 23 -24.00 -22.98 23.92
N GLU A 24 -24.27 -22.81 25.19
CA GLU A 24 -25.11 -21.70 25.70
C GLU A 24 -24.40 -20.36 25.59
N ARG A 25 -23.12 -20.29 25.98
CA ARG A 25 -22.30 -19.08 25.77
C ARG A 25 -22.14 -18.67 24.29
N CYS A 26 -22.32 -19.63 23.43
CA CYS A 26 -22.24 -19.43 22.00
C CYS A 26 -23.43 -18.65 21.44
N LEU A 27 -24.62 -18.89 21.94
CA LEU A 27 -25.83 -18.16 21.54
C LEU A 27 -25.81 -16.70 21.98
N GLU A 28 -25.15 -16.39 23.10
CA GLU A 28 -24.98 -15.03 23.62
C GLU A 28 -23.96 -14.18 22.81
N ARG A 29 -23.18 -14.79 21.92
CA ARG A 29 -22.12 -14.10 21.14
C ARG A 29 -22.57 -13.58 19.78
N ARG A 30 -23.86 -13.61 19.46
CA ARG A 30 -24.38 -12.95 18.26
C ARG A 30 -24.40 -11.45 18.50
N GLY A 31 -23.78 -10.67 17.59
CA GLY A 31 -23.80 -9.24 17.76
C GLY A 31 -22.92 -8.50 16.78
N LEU A 32 -22.99 -7.19 16.86
CA LEU A 32 -22.13 -6.29 16.11
C LEU A 32 -20.83 -6.07 16.90
N GLU A 33 -19.73 -6.21 16.19
CA GLU A 33 -18.40 -5.86 16.66
C GLU A 33 -17.82 -4.80 15.73
N TYR A 34 -17.17 -3.81 16.27
CA TYR A 34 -16.53 -2.75 15.49
C TYR A 34 -15.21 -2.34 16.14
N GLY A 35 -14.40 -1.62 15.39
CA GLY A 35 -13.14 -1.16 15.97
C GLY A 35 -12.20 -0.52 14.97
N GLY A 36 -10.97 -0.30 15.46
CA GLY A 36 -9.88 0.22 14.68
C GLY A 36 -8.94 -0.88 14.20
N VAL A 37 -8.31 -0.65 13.08
CA VAL A 37 -7.23 -1.47 12.55
C VAL A 37 -6.03 -0.60 12.23
N ALA A 38 -4.84 -1.07 12.62
CA ALA A 38 -3.57 -0.44 12.26
C ALA A 38 -2.59 -1.52 11.82
N GLY A 39 -1.68 -1.18 10.91
CA GLY A 39 -0.78 -2.19 10.37
C GLY A 39 0.35 -1.65 9.52
N ILE A 40 1.14 -2.58 8.98
CA ILE A 40 2.20 -2.33 8.02
C ILE A 40 1.80 -3.00 6.71
N TYR A 41 1.58 -2.19 5.71
CA TYR A 41 1.23 -2.61 4.37
C TYR A 41 2.48 -2.68 3.50
N LEU A 42 2.68 -3.82 2.84
CA LEU A 42 3.80 -4.14 1.96
C LEU A 42 3.24 -4.39 0.55
N PRO A 43 3.19 -3.37 -0.31
CA PRO A 43 2.71 -3.54 -1.68
C PRO A 43 3.74 -4.25 -2.55
N ASP A 44 3.27 -4.91 -3.59
CA ASP A 44 4.15 -5.51 -4.61
C ASP A 44 4.92 -4.43 -5.38
N LYS A 45 6.12 -4.81 -5.82
CA LYS A 45 7.02 -3.92 -6.55
C LYS A 45 6.59 -3.60 -7.98
N SER A 46 5.75 -4.44 -8.61
CA SER A 46 5.38 -4.30 -10.02
C SER A 46 4.70 -2.97 -10.30
N THR A 47 3.78 -2.52 -9.43
CA THR A 47 3.13 -1.23 -9.56
C THR A 47 4.06 -0.04 -9.27
N ALA A 48 5.16 -0.25 -8.53
CA ALA A 48 6.18 0.79 -8.33
C ALA A 48 6.95 1.13 -9.61
N GLY A 49 7.01 0.20 -10.56
CA GLY A 49 7.60 0.40 -11.89
C GLY A 49 6.99 1.59 -12.66
N PHE A 50 5.73 1.94 -12.38
CA PHE A 50 5.08 3.14 -12.91
C PHE A 50 5.88 4.42 -12.60
N TYR A 51 6.55 4.48 -11.45
CA TYR A 51 7.35 5.62 -11.01
C TYR A 51 8.81 5.59 -11.48
N SER A 52 9.21 4.61 -12.28
CA SER A 52 10.61 4.50 -12.74
C SER A 52 11.03 5.57 -13.75
N GLY A 53 10.07 6.28 -14.33
CA GLY A 53 10.33 7.31 -15.34
C GLY A 53 10.86 6.79 -16.69
N LYS A 54 10.81 5.46 -16.92
CA LYS A 54 11.26 4.84 -18.19
C LYS A 54 10.45 5.34 -19.39
N PRO A 55 11.01 5.31 -20.61
CA PRO A 55 10.34 5.81 -21.82
C PRO A 55 8.98 5.16 -22.12
N GLY A 56 8.77 3.92 -21.68
CA GLY A 56 7.50 3.20 -21.86
C GLY A 56 6.39 3.59 -20.87
N ASN A 57 6.71 4.33 -19.82
CA ASN A 57 5.74 4.74 -18.83
C ASN A 57 4.98 5.99 -19.25
N GLU A 58 3.72 6.11 -18.80
CA GLU A 58 2.92 7.32 -18.99
C GLU A 58 3.65 8.54 -18.44
N ASN A 59 4.23 8.43 -17.25
CA ASN A 59 5.03 9.47 -16.60
C ASN A 59 6.53 9.23 -16.84
N ASN A 60 7.02 9.45 -18.07
CA ASN A 60 8.43 9.25 -18.35
C ASN A 60 9.26 10.54 -18.22
N VAL A 61 10.54 10.35 -17.90
CA VAL A 61 11.48 11.44 -17.63
C VAL A 61 11.86 12.21 -18.90
N GLU A 62 11.76 11.59 -20.08
CA GLU A 62 12.12 12.24 -21.33
C GLU A 62 11.32 13.53 -21.58
N TYR A 63 10.09 13.63 -21.02
CA TYR A 63 9.30 14.86 -21.14
C TYR A 63 9.94 16.06 -20.47
N VAL A 64 10.64 15.84 -19.36
CA VAL A 64 11.37 16.90 -18.66
C VAL A 64 12.45 17.46 -19.58
N PHE A 65 13.18 16.58 -20.27
CA PHE A 65 14.26 16.98 -21.17
C PHE A 65 13.77 17.44 -22.54
N LYS A 66 12.58 17.02 -22.98
CA LYS A 66 11.95 17.50 -24.24
C LYS A 66 11.23 18.83 -24.06
N ASN A 67 10.92 19.24 -22.84
CA ASN A 67 10.30 20.53 -22.57
C ASN A 67 11.37 21.63 -22.64
N GLN A 68 11.25 22.53 -23.59
CA GLN A 68 12.26 23.54 -23.82
C GLN A 68 12.55 24.47 -22.63
N TYR A 69 11.54 24.79 -21.83
CA TYR A 69 11.70 25.61 -20.62
C TYR A 69 12.49 24.87 -19.56
N TRP A 70 12.12 23.64 -19.27
CA TRP A 70 12.83 22.81 -18.29
C TRP A 70 14.23 22.46 -18.76
N TYR A 71 14.40 22.15 -20.04
CA TYR A 71 15.70 21.83 -20.61
C TYR A 71 16.68 22.97 -20.41
N ASN A 72 16.31 24.19 -20.80
CA ASN A 72 17.16 25.37 -20.62
C ASN A 72 17.51 25.62 -19.17
N GLU A 73 16.57 25.42 -18.27
CA GLU A 73 16.79 25.56 -16.83
C GLU A 73 17.74 24.48 -16.28
N ILE A 74 17.55 23.21 -16.68
CA ILE A 74 18.43 22.09 -16.31
C ILE A 74 19.85 22.36 -16.80
N TYR A 75 19.99 22.85 -18.02
CA TYR A 75 21.25 23.21 -18.61
C TYR A 75 22.00 24.24 -17.74
N GLN A 76 21.30 25.27 -17.33
CA GLN A 76 21.89 26.33 -16.47
C GLN A 76 22.23 25.77 -15.07
N LEU A 77 21.35 24.96 -14.49
CA LEU A 77 21.58 24.35 -13.17
C LEU A 77 22.79 23.43 -13.15
N LEU A 78 22.96 22.63 -14.20
CA LEU A 78 24.07 21.68 -14.35
C LEU A 78 25.33 22.34 -14.89
N ARG A 79 25.25 23.60 -15.37
CA ARG A 79 26.32 24.30 -16.11
C ARG A 79 26.82 23.53 -17.31
N ALA A 80 25.89 22.89 -18.03
CA ALA A 80 26.18 22.12 -19.20
C ALA A 80 26.59 23.04 -20.37
N TYR A 81 27.49 22.59 -21.24
CA TYR A 81 27.94 23.33 -22.41
C TYR A 81 27.38 22.77 -23.72
N ASP A 82 27.17 21.43 -23.77
CA ASP A 82 26.76 20.75 -24.98
C ASP A 82 25.45 19.98 -24.79
N THR A 83 25.44 18.88 -24.07
CA THR A 83 24.27 18.02 -23.96
C THR A 83 24.12 17.43 -22.56
N VAL A 84 22.89 17.00 -22.25
CA VAL A 84 22.57 16.20 -21.06
C VAL A 84 21.88 14.92 -21.52
N ILE A 85 22.43 13.78 -21.20
CA ILE A 85 21.95 12.47 -21.62
C ILE A 85 21.50 11.65 -20.40
N ILE A 86 20.34 10.99 -20.50
CA ILE A 86 19.91 10.02 -19.49
C ILE A 86 20.65 8.71 -19.76
N ARG A 87 21.47 8.27 -18.80
CA ARG A 87 22.27 7.04 -18.91
C ARG A 87 21.52 5.83 -18.41
N GLU A 88 20.92 5.93 -17.22
CA GLU A 88 20.29 4.79 -16.57
C GLU A 88 18.97 5.18 -15.92
N TYR A 89 18.02 4.28 -16.00
CA TYR A 89 16.74 4.32 -15.30
C TYR A 89 16.71 3.28 -14.19
N PRO A 90 15.95 3.47 -13.11
CA PRO A 90 15.82 2.48 -12.07
C PRO A 90 15.15 1.20 -12.60
N ASP A 91 15.84 0.05 -12.45
CA ASP A 91 15.35 -1.24 -12.92
C ASP A 91 14.47 -1.98 -11.93
N ASN A 92 14.62 -1.68 -10.64
CA ASN A 92 13.98 -2.43 -9.58
C ASN A 92 13.36 -1.50 -8.53
N MET A 93 12.60 -0.52 -9.00
CA MET A 93 11.90 0.41 -8.13
C MET A 93 10.93 -0.32 -7.21
N LYS A 94 10.90 0.05 -5.94
CA LYS A 94 10.10 -0.58 -4.89
C LYS A 94 9.42 0.45 -4.02
N TYR A 95 8.29 0.07 -3.46
CA TYR A 95 7.69 0.84 -2.37
C TYR A 95 8.41 0.58 -1.05
N ASN A 96 8.48 1.61 -0.25
CA ASN A 96 8.78 1.47 1.17
C ASN A 96 7.58 0.83 1.89
N PRO A 97 7.82 0.05 2.96
CA PRO A 97 6.75 -0.37 3.85
C PRO A 97 5.93 0.83 4.31
N ALA A 98 4.61 0.73 4.23
CA ALA A 98 3.72 1.82 4.55
C ALA A 98 2.88 1.52 5.79
N PHE A 99 2.66 2.53 6.61
CA PHE A 99 1.69 2.42 7.69
C PHE A 99 0.28 2.43 7.12
N SER A 100 -0.56 1.49 7.55
CA SER A 100 -1.98 1.41 7.22
C SER A 100 -2.84 1.58 8.47
N PHE A 101 -3.97 2.26 8.34
CA PHE A 101 -4.94 2.41 9.42
C PHE A 101 -6.35 2.49 8.88
N GLY A 102 -7.31 2.11 9.72
CA GLY A 102 -8.69 2.09 9.29
C GLY A 102 -9.66 1.66 10.36
N LEU A 103 -10.87 1.35 9.92
CA LEU A 103 -11.99 0.92 10.76
C LEU A 103 -12.58 -0.36 10.18
N PHE A 104 -13.17 -1.16 11.05
CA PHE A 104 -13.94 -2.33 10.63
C PHE A 104 -15.24 -2.46 11.42
N ALA A 105 -16.19 -3.15 10.82
CA ALA A 105 -17.40 -3.64 11.45
C ALA A 105 -17.59 -5.11 11.08
N LYS A 106 -17.92 -5.94 12.05
CA LYS A 106 -18.15 -7.37 11.91
C LYS A 106 -19.48 -7.75 12.54
N PHE A 107 -20.25 -8.56 11.85
CA PHE A 107 -21.46 -9.17 12.38
C PHE A 107 -21.24 -10.66 12.55
N ASP A 108 -21.31 -11.15 13.79
CA ASP A 108 -21.17 -12.55 14.14
C ASP A 108 -22.48 -13.31 13.83
N LEU A 109 -22.44 -14.19 12.83
CA LEU A 109 -23.55 -15.07 12.45
C LEU A 109 -23.74 -16.17 13.49
N ASN A 110 -22.62 -16.68 13.99
CA ASN A 110 -22.54 -17.66 15.07
C ASN A 110 -21.21 -17.50 15.80
N CYS A 111 -20.93 -18.34 16.78
CA CYS A 111 -19.71 -18.26 17.60
C CYS A 111 -18.39 -18.35 16.85
N HIS A 112 -18.41 -18.90 15.66
CA HIS A 112 -17.20 -19.19 14.90
C HIS A 112 -17.12 -18.38 13.63
N THR A 113 -18.27 -17.98 13.06
CA THR A 113 -18.31 -17.36 11.74
C THR A 113 -18.98 -16.01 11.78
N GLY A 114 -18.39 -15.03 11.15
CA GLY A 114 -18.95 -13.69 10.95
C GLY A 114 -18.69 -13.16 9.56
N ILE A 115 -19.44 -12.13 9.21
CA ILE A 115 -19.22 -11.31 8.02
C ILE A 115 -18.63 -9.98 8.48
N PHE A 116 -17.66 -9.44 7.76
CA PHE A 116 -17.09 -8.16 8.10
C PHE A 116 -16.91 -7.26 6.88
N LEU A 117 -16.97 -5.97 7.15
CA LEU A 117 -16.59 -4.89 6.26
C LEU A 117 -15.45 -4.12 6.94
N GLN A 118 -14.36 -3.91 6.21
CA GLN A 118 -13.21 -3.18 6.69
C GLN A 118 -12.81 -2.11 5.67
N PHE A 119 -12.60 -0.91 6.15
CA PHE A 119 -12.04 0.20 5.39
C PHE A 119 -10.66 0.53 5.95
N TYR A 120 -9.67 0.74 5.10
CA TYR A 120 -8.36 1.20 5.53
C TYR A 120 -7.65 2.02 4.46
N TYR A 121 -6.71 2.82 4.91
CA TYR A 121 -5.94 3.76 4.14
C TYR A 121 -4.46 3.47 4.30
N ALA A 122 -3.69 3.65 3.22
CA ALA A 122 -2.23 3.61 3.25
C ALA A 122 -1.66 4.68 2.31
N LYS A 123 -0.60 5.34 2.74
CA LYS A 123 0.19 6.25 1.91
C LYS A 123 1.50 5.58 1.55
N LEU A 124 1.71 5.34 0.24
CA LEU A 124 2.85 4.65 -0.30
C LEU A 124 3.86 5.64 -0.88
N LYS A 125 5.13 5.29 -0.75
CA LYS A 125 6.23 6.03 -1.35
C LYS A 125 7.18 5.06 -2.03
N ALA A 126 7.45 5.30 -3.32
CA ALA A 126 8.50 4.67 -4.08
C ALA A 126 9.61 5.70 -4.33
N ALA A 127 10.86 5.32 -4.15
CA ALA A 127 11.98 6.23 -4.36
C ALA A 127 13.18 5.45 -4.89
N ASP A 128 13.80 6.01 -5.91
CA ASP A 128 15.03 5.51 -6.55
C ASP A 128 15.74 6.69 -7.23
N ALA A 129 16.67 6.45 -8.11
CA ALA A 129 17.38 7.49 -8.85
C ALA A 129 17.57 7.13 -10.32
N ILE A 130 17.61 8.15 -11.17
CA ILE A 130 18.13 8.07 -12.54
C ILE A 130 19.55 8.60 -12.55
N THR A 131 20.33 8.15 -13.52
CA THR A 131 21.67 8.66 -13.77
C THR A 131 21.67 9.48 -15.05
N ILE A 132 22.15 10.70 -14.97
CA ILE A 132 22.37 11.58 -16.14
C ILE A 132 23.85 11.84 -16.31
N GLU A 133 24.26 12.03 -17.54
CA GLU A 133 25.60 12.45 -17.92
C GLU A 133 25.52 13.84 -18.53
N VAL A 134 26.34 14.72 -17.99
CA VAL A 134 26.45 16.14 -18.41
C VAL A 134 27.65 16.26 -19.30
N ASP A 135 27.46 16.88 -20.47
CA ASP A 135 28.51 17.11 -21.46
C ASP A 135 29.35 15.85 -21.72
N PRO A 136 28.76 14.80 -22.32
CA PRO A 136 29.51 13.57 -22.60
C PRO A 136 30.83 13.88 -23.33
N PRO A 137 31.95 13.31 -22.87
CA PRO A 137 33.24 13.62 -23.44
C PRO A 137 33.32 13.23 -24.91
N ILE A 138 33.72 14.16 -25.76
CA ILE A 138 33.95 13.94 -27.20
C ILE A 138 35.29 13.19 -27.37
N ASP A 139 36.23 13.44 -26.47
CA ASP A 139 37.55 12.82 -26.47
C ASP A 139 37.71 11.86 -25.29
N TYR A 140 38.40 10.74 -25.50
CA TYR A 140 38.59 9.64 -24.54
C TYR A 140 39.48 9.98 -23.33
N LEU A 141 39.83 11.24 -23.17
CA LEU A 141 40.66 11.74 -22.06
C LEU A 141 39.89 12.48 -20.97
N ALA A 142 38.60 12.78 -21.20
CA ALA A 142 37.76 13.45 -20.22
C ALA A 142 36.90 12.44 -19.46
N GLU A 143 36.89 12.53 -18.15
CA GLU A 143 35.99 11.74 -17.32
C GLU A 143 34.53 12.23 -17.49
N PRO A 144 33.55 11.33 -17.60
CA PRO A 144 32.16 11.71 -17.70
C PRO A 144 31.67 12.36 -16.40
N ASP A 145 30.99 13.51 -16.49
CA ASP A 145 30.30 14.12 -15.33
C ASP A 145 28.95 13.44 -15.13
N ILE A 146 28.92 12.46 -14.22
CA ILE A 146 27.74 11.67 -13.91
C ILE A 146 27.04 12.24 -12.70
N ARG A 147 25.73 12.54 -12.83
CA ARG A 147 24.87 13.05 -11.76
C ARG A 147 23.77 12.05 -11.44
N ILE A 148 23.56 11.82 -10.15
CA ILE A 148 22.49 10.97 -9.63
C ILE A 148 21.30 11.85 -9.27
N CYS A 149 20.18 11.63 -9.95
CA CYS A 149 18.97 12.43 -9.80
C CYS A 149 17.86 11.58 -9.18
N PRO A 150 17.44 11.85 -7.93
CA PRO A 150 16.38 11.13 -7.26
C PRO A 150 15.06 11.25 -8.02
N ILE A 151 14.36 10.10 -8.17
CA ILE A 151 13.00 10.01 -8.67
C ILE A 151 12.10 9.47 -7.56
N ILE A 152 10.99 10.15 -7.30
CA ILE A 152 10.12 9.88 -6.15
C ILE A 152 8.67 9.82 -6.63
N GLY A 153 7.99 8.73 -6.29
CA GLY A 153 6.55 8.57 -6.46
C GLY A 153 5.84 8.46 -5.10
N THR A 154 4.70 9.10 -4.98
CA THR A 154 3.84 9.02 -3.80
C THR A 154 2.41 8.77 -4.24
N GLU A 155 1.75 7.80 -3.61
CA GLU A 155 0.35 7.50 -3.86
C GLU A 155 -0.43 7.24 -2.57
N GLU A 156 -1.72 7.42 -2.64
CA GLU A 156 -2.66 7.07 -1.58
C GLU A 156 -3.55 5.92 -2.05
N ARG A 157 -3.73 4.93 -1.19
CA ARG A 157 -4.64 3.81 -1.41
C ARG A 157 -5.73 3.79 -0.35
N ASN A 158 -6.97 3.87 -0.81
CA ASN A 158 -8.17 3.60 -0.02
C ASN A 158 -8.65 2.20 -0.36
N MET A 159 -8.81 1.35 0.63
CA MET A 159 -9.10 -0.06 0.45
C MET A 159 -10.31 -0.47 1.26
N VAL A 160 -11.20 -1.24 0.64
CA VAL A 160 -12.41 -1.76 1.25
C VAL A 160 -12.42 -3.28 1.10
N ASP A 161 -12.42 -3.98 2.22
CA ASP A 161 -12.51 -5.44 2.27
C ASP A 161 -13.91 -5.85 2.73
N LEU A 162 -14.55 -6.73 2.00
CA LEU A 162 -15.77 -7.43 2.38
C LEU A 162 -15.47 -8.92 2.44
N GLY A 163 -15.69 -9.55 3.58
CA GLY A 163 -15.29 -10.93 3.74
C GLY A 163 -15.97 -11.66 4.88
N PHE A 164 -15.57 -12.91 5.00
CA PHE A 164 -15.95 -13.82 6.06
C PHE A 164 -14.77 -14.04 7.00
N THR A 165 -15.09 -14.29 8.26
CA THR A 165 -14.15 -14.70 9.28
C THR A 165 -14.62 -16.00 9.91
N HIS A 166 -13.68 -16.89 10.19
CA HIS A 166 -13.94 -18.14 10.92
C HIS A 166 -12.93 -18.34 12.03
N ALA A 167 -13.42 -18.48 13.26
CA ALA A 167 -12.60 -18.64 14.45
C ALA A 167 -12.53 -20.12 14.85
N PHE A 168 -11.33 -20.60 15.08
CA PHE A 168 -11.03 -21.94 15.56
C PHE A 168 -10.54 -21.89 16.99
N GLY A 169 -10.85 -22.92 17.75
CA GLY A 169 -10.38 -23.10 19.11
C GLY A 169 -11.49 -22.99 20.16
N ILE A 170 -11.30 -23.74 21.23
CA ILE A 170 -12.25 -23.88 22.34
C ILE A 170 -11.90 -22.88 23.46
N ASN A 171 -10.68 -22.34 23.44
CA ASN A 171 -10.22 -21.45 24.48
C ASN A 171 -10.92 -20.08 24.40
N PRO A 172 -11.58 -19.62 25.47
CA PRO A 172 -12.22 -18.32 25.51
C PRO A 172 -11.23 -17.14 25.44
N ILE A 173 -9.95 -17.34 25.79
CA ILE A 173 -8.96 -16.28 25.87
C ILE A 173 -8.24 -16.08 24.52
N ALA A 174 -7.94 -17.17 23.81
CA ALA A 174 -7.19 -17.10 22.54
C ALA A 174 -7.81 -18.03 21.50
N ARG A 175 -8.12 -17.47 20.32
CA ARG A 175 -8.69 -18.21 19.18
C ARG A 175 -7.90 -17.89 17.93
N PHE A 176 -7.68 -18.92 17.10
CA PHE A 176 -7.12 -18.73 15.76
C PHE A 176 -8.24 -18.30 14.81
N VAL A 177 -8.00 -17.30 14.00
CA VAL A 177 -8.98 -16.71 13.10
C VAL A 177 -8.45 -16.79 11.66
N LEU A 178 -9.28 -17.33 10.76
CA LEU A 178 -9.08 -17.24 9.32
C LEU A 178 -10.04 -16.22 8.73
N THR A 179 -9.57 -15.45 7.76
CA THR A 179 -10.36 -14.47 7.02
C THR A 179 -10.21 -14.69 5.53
N GLY A 180 -11.22 -14.30 4.76
CA GLY A 180 -11.13 -14.31 3.31
C GLY A 180 -12.29 -13.56 2.68
N GLY A 181 -12.07 -13.02 1.50
CA GLY A 181 -13.09 -12.22 0.83
C GLY A 181 -12.61 -11.50 -0.42
N ILE A 182 -13.33 -10.45 -0.76
CA ILE A 182 -13.06 -9.57 -1.89
C ILE A 182 -12.57 -8.22 -1.40
N GLN A 183 -11.71 -7.60 -2.19
CA GLN A 183 -11.19 -6.26 -1.95
C GLN A 183 -11.52 -5.36 -3.13
N MET A 184 -11.90 -4.14 -2.84
CA MET A 184 -11.89 -3.00 -3.75
C MET A 184 -10.83 -2.02 -3.29
N ASN A 185 -10.00 -1.53 -4.20
CA ASN A 185 -9.01 -0.51 -3.90
C ASN A 185 -9.17 0.68 -4.85
N ASN A 186 -8.96 1.87 -4.33
CA ASN A 186 -8.86 3.10 -5.09
C ASN A 186 -7.47 3.68 -4.85
N SER A 187 -6.66 3.69 -5.89
CA SER A 187 -5.30 4.22 -5.87
C SER A 187 -5.28 5.59 -6.53
N LEU A 188 -4.60 6.53 -5.90
CA LEU A 188 -4.47 7.91 -6.38
C LEU A 188 -3.01 8.35 -6.31
N VAL A 189 -2.41 8.65 -7.45
CA VAL A 189 -1.07 9.24 -7.55
C VAL A 189 -1.14 10.66 -7.01
N LYS A 190 -0.29 10.99 -6.03
CA LYS A 190 -0.19 12.31 -5.43
C LYS A 190 0.98 13.10 -5.98
N GLU A 191 2.12 12.43 -6.09
CA GLU A 191 3.35 13.06 -6.54
C GLU A 191 4.16 12.08 -7.39
N HIS A 192 4.74 12.59 -8.45
CA HIS A 192 5.80 11.92 -9.19
C HIS A 192 6.82 12.98 -9.61
N ILE A 193 7.97 12.98 -8.97
CA ILE A 193 8.93 14.08 -9.02
C ILE A 193 10.30 13.52 -9.41
N LEU A 194 10.89 14.14 -10.43
CA LEU A 194 12.33 14.06 -10.69
C LEU A 194 13.01 15.24 -10.02
N ARG A 195 14.03 14.99 -9.22
CA ARG A 195 14.85 16.03 -8.59
C ARG A 195 16.19 16.14 -9.28
N ILE A 196 16.47 17.29 -9.84
CA ILE A 196 17.78 17.63 -10.43
C ILE A 196 18.36 18.74 -9.58
N GLU A 197 19.50 18.47 -8.93
CA GLU A 197 20.12 19.36 -7.94
C GLU A 197 19.11 19.75 -6.85
N ARG A 198 18.74 21.04 -6.81
CA ARG A 198 17.81 21.59 -5.81
C ARG A 198 16.38 21.77 -6.34
N LYS A 199 16.12 21.40 -7.59
CA LYS A 199 14.86 21.66 -8.26
C LYS A 199 14.06 20.38 -8.51
N ASN A 200 12.75 20.48 -8.30
CA ASN A 200 11.81 19.38 -8.50
C ASN A 200 11.07 19.60 -9.83
N TYR A 201 11.05 18.58 -10.67
CA TYR A 201 10.29 18.52 -11.92
C TYR A 201 9.16 17.51 -11.73
N ASN A 202 7.93 17.99 -11.89
CA ASN A 202 6.76 17.14 -11.68
C ASN A 202 6.42 16.37 -12.96
N LEU A 203 6.33 15.03 -12.85
CA LEU A 203 6.01 14.12 -13.94
C LEU A 203 4.53 13.73 -13.97
N VAL A 204 3.74 14.12 -12.99
CA VAL A 204 2.31 13.81 -12.96
C VAL A 204 1.62 14.54 -14.10
N ASN A 205 0.90 13.78 -14.94
CA ASN A 205 0.08 14.29 -16.04
C ASN A 205 0.80 15.11 -17.12
N VAL A 206 1.86 14.58 -17.59
CA VAL A 206 2.49 15.14 -18.78
C VAL A 206 1.64 14.93 -20.06
N TYR A 207 0.72 13.96 -20.02
CA TYR A 207 -0.12 13.55 -21.16
C TYR A 207 -1.58 14.04 -21.14
N GLY A 208 -1.97 14.79 -20.13
CA GLY A 208 -3.30 15.37 -20.13
C GLY A 208 -3.52 16.24 -21.36
N LYS A 209 -4.76 16.35 -21.82
CA LYS A 209 -5.16 17.19 -22.95
C LYS A 209 -4.80 18.68 -22.77
N ASN A 210 -4.38 19.06 -21.59
CA ASN A 210 -3.93 20.40 -21.25
C ASN A 210 -2.42 20.36 -21.07
N SER A 211 -1.70 21.05 -21.92
CA SER A 211 -0.25 21.20 -21.84
C SER A 211 0.14 21.73 -20.45
N TYR A 212 0.85 20.91 -19.70
CA TYR A 212 1.44 21.33 -18.44
C TYR A 212 2.54 22.36 -18.73
N ILE A 213 2.37 23.58 -18.22
CA ILE A 213 3.39 24.64 -18.33
C ILE A 213 4.10 24.73 -16.98
N PRO A 214 5.39 24.37 -16.91
CA PRO A 214 6.17 24.52 -15.69
C PRO A 214 6.17 25.96 -15.19
N GLY A 215 5.86 26.15 -13.90
CA GLY A 215 5.82 27.48 -13.30
C GLY A 215 4.59 28.34 -13.62
N GLY A 216 3.66 27.84 -14.43
CA GLY A 216 2.38 28.50 -14.68
C GLY A 216 1.42 28.35 -13.50
N THR A 217 0.63 29.41 -13.23
CA THR A 217 -0.42 29.41 -12.20
C THR A 217 -1.62 28.51 -12.54
N GLN A 218 -1.63 27.90 -13.72
CA GLN A 218 -2.67 26.96 -14.15
C GLN A 218 -2.49 25.51 -13.63
N GLN A 219 -1.72 25.31 -12.57
CA GLN A 219 -1.57 24.02 -11.89
C GLN A 219 -2.83 23.57 -11.13
N ALA A 220 -3.92 24.28 -11.24
CA ALA A 220 -5.18 24.00 -10.55
C ALA A 220 -5.99 22.83 -11.17
N TYR A 221 -5.45 22.09 -12.11
CA TYR A 221 -6.12 20.88 -12.60
C TYR A 221 -5.79 19.73 -11.68
N GLU A 222 -6.80 19.26 -10.93
CA GLU A 222 -6.74 17.98 -10.22
C GLU A 222 -6.55 16.84 -11.23
N ILE A 223 -5.32 16.51 -11.47
CA ILE A 223 -4.94 15.44 -12.34
C ILE A 223 -5.04 14.17 -11.52
N ARG A 224 -6.05 13.41 -11.79
CA ARG A 224 -6.30 12.13 -11.12
C ARG A 224 -5.69 11.01 -11.93
N GLN A 225 -4.43 10.69 -11.66
CA GLN A 225 -3.85 9.44 -12.12
C GLN A 225 -4.11 8.36 -11.06
N GLY A 226 -4.52 7.19 -11.53
CA GLY A 226 -4.95 6.07 -10.69
C GLY A 226 -6.36 5.65 -11.04
N GLY A 227 -6.98 4.88 -10.14
CA GLY A 227 -8.34 4.41 -10.35
C GLY A 227 -8.73 3.27 -9.40
N ILE A 228 -9.83 2.63 -9.74
CA ILE A 228 -10.41 1.55 -8.94
C ILE A 228 -9.91 0.20 -9.44
N GLY A 229 -9.35 -0.58 -8.53
CA GLY A 229 -8.95 -1.96 -8.74
C GLY A 229 -9.72 -2.91 -7.84
N PHE A 230 -9.64 -4.19 -8.15
CA PHE A 230 -10.32 -5.26 -7.44
C PHE A 230 -9.37 -6.42 -7.17
N GLY A 231 -9.67 -7.19 -6.14
CA GLY A 231 -8.91 -8.37 -5.80
C GLY A 231 -9.65 -9.29 -4.84
N ILE A 232 -8.94 -10.31 -4.45
CA ILE A 232 -9.35 -11.24 -3.40
C ILE A 232 -8.29 -11.21 -2.30
N PHE A 233 -8.66 -11.64 -1.11
CA PHE A 233 -7.70 -11.78 -0.03
C PHE A 233 -8.01 -13.01 0.83
N ALA A 234 -6.96 -13.48 1.49
CA ALA A 234 -7.03 -14.45 2.56
C ALA A 234 -6.12 -14.01 3.70
N GLY A 235 -6.49 -14.32 4.92
CA GLY A 235 -5.71 -13.90 6.08
C GLY A 235 -5.84 -14.87 7.24
N ALA A 236 -4.91 -14.71 8.17
CA ALA A 236 -4.87 -15.46 9.41
C ALA A 236 -4.48 -14.54 10.57
N GLY A 237 -5.06 -14.78 11.72
CA GLY A 237 -4.77 -14.00 12.92
C GLY A 237 -5.00 -14.81 14.19
N VAL A 238 -4.65 -14.19 15.31
CA VAL A 238 -4.92 -14.72 16.64
C VAL A 238 -5.74 -13.69 17.39
N ARG A 239 -6.95 -14.07 17.78
CA ARG A 239 -7.82 -13.21 18.57
C ARG A 239 -7.57 -13.47 20.05
N LEU A 240 -7.23 -12.41 20.77
CA LEU A 240 -7.00 -12.39 22.21
C LEU A 240 -8.12 -11.60 22.87
N GLU A 241 -8.94 -12.27 23.70
CA GLU A 241 -10.05 -11.65 24.40
C GLU A 241 -9.61 -11.25 25.82
N PHE A 242 -9.59 -9.94 26.08
CA PHE A 242 -9.24 -9.39 27.41
C PHE A 242 -10.46 -9.25 28.29
N SER A 243 -11.62 -9.03 27.70
CA SER A 243 -12.91 -8.98 28.39
C SER A 243 -14.01 -9.41 27.43
N ASN A 244 -15.25 -9.50 27.92
CA ASN A 244 -16.41 -9.80 27.05
C ASN A 244 -16.65 -8.72 25.98
N THR A 245 -16.12 -7.52 26.17
CA THR A 245 -16.33 -6.36 25.31
C THR A 245 -15.12 -5.94 24.51
N ILE A 246 -13.90 -6.36 24.90
CA ILE A 246 -12.65 -5.91 24.28
C ILE A 246 -11.78 -7.09 23.87
N ALA A 247 -11.35 -7.09 22.62
CA ALA A 247 -10.38 -8.05 22.11
C ALA A 247 -9.33 -7.36 21.23
N ILE A 248 -8.16 -7.97 21.11
CA ILE A 248 -7.10 -7.59 20.19
C ILE A 248 -6.86 -8.76 19.21
N GLU A 249 -6.72 -8.44 17.94
CA GLU A 249 -6.52 -9.44 16.89
C GLU A 249 -5.33 -9.06 16.01
N PRO A 250 -4.08 -9.45 16.38
CA PRO A 250 -2.95 -9.41 15.47
C PRO A 250 -3.11 -10.45 14.36
N GLY A 251 -2.72 -10.08 13.13
CA GLY A 251 -2.83 -10.97 11.98
C GLY A 251 -2.08 -10.50 10.75
N LEU A 252 -2.24 -11.28 9.70
CA LEU A 252 -1.66 -11.06 8.38
C LEU A 252 -2.73 -11.32 7.32
N ASN A 253 -2.87 -10.41 6.37
CA ASN A 253 -3.63 -10.60 5.14
C ASN A 253 -2.70 -10.65 3.93
N VAL A 254 -2.99 -11.57 3.02
CA VAL A 254 -2.39 -11.69 1.70
C VAL A 254 -3.46 -11.32 0.68
N TYR A 255 -3.17 -10.34 -0.15
CA TYR A 255 -4.05 -9.88 -1.22
C TYR A 255 -3.53 -10.34 -2.57
N TYR A 256 -4.42 -10.68 -3.47
CA TYR A 256 -4.12 -10.88 -4.88
C TYR A 256 -5.06 -9.98 -5.67
N LYS A 257 -4.53 -8.83 -6.13
CA LYS A 257 -5.34 -7.74 -6.64
C LYS A 257 -4.74 -7.07 -7.86
N HIS A 258 -5.62 -6.46 -8.65
CA HIS A 258 -5.28 -5.51 -9.70
C HIS A 258 -5.31 -4.08 -9.14
N SER A 259 -4.32 -3.27 -9.50
CA SER A 259 -4.26 -1.84 -9.19
C SER A 259 -4.38 -1.04 -10.49
N ALA A 260 -5.27 -0.05 -10.52
CA ALA A 260 -5.52 0.75 -11.71
C ALA A 260 -4.50 1.87 -11.97
N ILE A 261 -3.33 1.85 -11.31
CA ILE A 261 -2.24 2.83 -11.57
C ILE A 261 -1.56 2.51 -12.88
N ASP A 262 -1.30 1.23 -13.11
CA ASP A 262 -0.71 0.75 -14.37
C ASP A 262 -1.68 -0.26 -14.99
N PRO A 263 -2.38 0.11 -16.06
CA PRO A 263 -3.32 -0.79 -16.74
C PRO A 263 -2.65 -2.06 -17.31
N SER A 264 -1.34 -2.01 -17.56
CA SER A 264 -0.56 -3.15 -18.04
C SER A 264 -0.15 -4.11 -16.93
N ALA A 265 -0.16 -3.65 -15.67
CA ALA A 265 0.12 -4.48 -14.51
C ALA A 265 -1.03 -5.46 -14.30
N GLY A 266 -0.71 -6.75 -14.28
CA GLY A 266 -1.65 -7.80 -13.95
C GLY A 266 -2.05 -7.79 -12.47
N PHE A 267 -2.59 -8.91 -12.01
CA PHE A 267 -2.81 -9.12 -10.57
C PHE A 267 -1.50 -9.33 -9.84
N THR A 268 -1.35 -8.68 -8.70
CA THR A 268 -0.13 -8.68 -7.89
C THR A 268 -0.41 -9.05 -6.44
N PRO A 269 0.53 -9.73 -5.76
CA PRO A 269 0.39 -10.07 -4.35
C PRO A 269 0.82 -8.90 -3.46
N ASP A 270 -0.02 -8.49 -2.51
CA ASP A 270 0.33 -7.55 -1.45
C ASP A 270 0.18 -8.19 -0.08
N LEU A 271 0.91 -7.70 0.92
CA LEU A 271 0.84 -8.17 2.29
C LEU A 271 0.43 -7.03 3.23
N ASN A 272 -0.34 -7.36 4.26
CA ASN A 272 -0.67 -6.41 5.33
C ASN A 272 -0.60 -7.11 6.69
N PHE A 273 0.39 -6.77 7.49
CA PHE A 273 0.46 -7.14 8.90
C PHE A 273 -0.38 -6.16 9.70
N TYR A 274 -1.35 -6.63 10.43
CA TYR A 274 -2.29 -5.76 11.13
C TYR A 274 -2.50 -6.15 12.59
N VAL A 275 -3.00 -5.19 13.35
CA VAL A 275 -3.58 -5.38 14.67
C VAL A 275 -4.94 -4.71 14.67
N LYS A 276 -6.00 -5.46 15.00
CA LYS A 276 -7.36 -4.93 15.22
C LYS A 276 -7.60 -4.77 16.72
N LEU A 277 -8.18 -3.64 17.08
CA LEU A 277 -8.76 -3.41 18.39
C LEU A 277 -10.28 -3.51 18.25
N CYS A 278 -10.86 -4.52 18.86
CA CYS A 278 -12.25 -4.94 18.68
C CYS A 278 -13.08 -4.57 19.89
N PHE A 279 -14.20 -3.92 19.66
CA PHE A 279 -15.20 -3.57 20.67
C PHE A 279 -16.51 -4.27 20.35
N ARG A 280 -17.08 -4.98 21.31
CA ARG A 280 -18.37 -5.69 21.20
C ARG A 280 -19.38 -5.05 22.14
N ASP A 281 -20.63 -4.97 21.70
CA ASP A 281 -21.82 -4.62 22.52
C ASP A 281 -21.79 -3.25 23.23
N LEU A 282 -20.93 -2.31 22.80
CA LEU A 282 -21.00 -0.94 23.27
C LEU A 282 -22.24 -0.18 22.73
N LEU A 283 -22.94 -0.76 21.76
CA LEU A 283 -24.13 -0.21 21.11
C LEU A 283 -25.40 -1.00 21.47
N SER A 284 -25.44 -1.74 22.57
CA SER A 284 -26.73 -2.26 23.06
C SER A 284 -27.62 -1.07 23.40
N PHE A 285 -28.50 -0.69 22.44
CA PHE A 285 -29.63 0.17 22.74
C PHE A 285 -30.48 -0.60 23.76
N ASN A 286 -30.48 -0.16 24.99
CA ASN A 286 -31.45 -0.60 25.99
C ASN A 286 -32.83 -0.26 25.45
N GLU A 287 -33.58 -1.28 24.96
CA GLU A 287 -35.03 -1.20 24.83
C GLU A 287 -35.69 -1.20 26.21
#